data_e721ebda29def45153db421f7fb68e8c
#
_entry.id   e721ebda29def45153db421f7fb68e8c
#
_cell.length_a   1.000
_cell.length_b   1.000
_cell.length_c   1.000
_cell.angle_alpha   90.00
_cell.angle_beta   90.00
_cell.angle_gamma   90.00
#
_symmetry.space_group_name_H-M   'P 1'
#
loop_
_entity.id
_entity.type
_entity.pdbx_description
1 polymer ?
#
loop_
_entity_poly.entity_id
_entity_poly.type
_entity_poly.pdbx_seq_one_letter_code
_entity_poly.pdbx_strand_id
1 'polypeptide(L)'
;YYEEGYSHRKYTTTSEGESELAATMQIIDNLDTYNTVNDKPAVSTSIRIRVRGNTSRWFDKKSYAVTTVDGDGTEQDRRIMGMEAAHDWVLHGPFLDKTLMRNYMAMNFSGELMDFAPDVRFCEVILNGAYPGVYVMMETISRGKGRVDIARPNLTKNVTGYIVEIDNATSLPVSAL
;
A
#
# COMPACT_ATOMS: atom_id res chain seq x y z
N TYR A 1 12.37 -13.90 -5.49
CA TYR A 1 12.93 -15.24 -5.21
C TYR A 1 11.78 -16.23 -5.20
N TYR A 2 11.64 -17.00 -6.27
CA TYR A 2 10.75 -18.16 -6.30
C TYR A 2 11.62 -19.35 -5.82
N GLU A 3 11.47 -19.76 -4.57
CA GLU A 3 11.97 -21.06 -4.16
C GLU A 3 11.10 -22.13 -4.80
N GLU A 4 11.68 -23.03 -5.58
CA GLU A 4 11.06 -24.27 -6.02
C GLU A 4 10.60 -25.03 -4.77
N GLY A 5 9.29 -25.21 -4.62
CA GLY A 5 8.70 -25.93 -3.49
C GLY A 5 7.42 -25.32 -2.91
N TYR A 6 7.04 -24.13 -3.29
CA TYR A 6 5.80 -23.49 -2.82
C TYR A 6 4.61 -23.70 -3.77
N SER A 7 4.29 -24.96 -4.07
CA SER A 7 3.21 -25.33 -5.00
C SER A 7 1.77 -25.14 -4.48
N HIS A 8 1.57 -24.57 -3.28
CA HIS A 8 0.25 -24.46 -2.65
C HIS A 8 -0.24 -23.03 -2.36
N ARG A 9 0.44 -22.01 -2.85
CA ARG A 9 -0.03 -20.65 -2.69
C ARG A 9 -1.15 -20.38 -3.70
N LYS A 10 -2.33 -20.02 -3.19
CA LYS A 10 -3.39 -19.50 -4.05
C LYS A 10 -2.99 -18.10 -4.52
N TYR A 11 -2.73 -17.97 -5.80
CA TYR A 11 -2.57 -16.69 -6.46
C TYR A 11 -3.94 -16.23 -6.95
N THR A 12 -4.32 -15.03 -6.61
CA THR A 12 -5.41 -14.33 -7.28
C THR A 12 -4.80 -13.36 -8.29
N THR A 13 -5.51 -13.08 -9.36
CA THR A 13 -5.08 -12.13 -10.38
C THR A 13 -5.94 -10.89 -10.24
N THR A 14 -5.33 -9.71 -10.16
CA THR A 14 -6.06 -8.43 -10.19
C THR A 14 -6.75 -8.24 -11.52
N SER A 15 -7.70 -7.30 -11.60
CA SER A 15 -8.35 -6.90 -12.85
C SER A 15 -7.34 -6.45 -13.93
N GLU A 16 -6.14 -6.06 -13.52
CA GLU A 16 -5.03 -5.65 -14.40
C GLU A 16 -4.08 -6.80 -14.76
N GLY A 17 -4.40 -8.02 -14.34
CA GLY A 17 -3.60 -9.21 -14.65
C GLY A 17 -2.39 -9.44 -13.74
N GLU A 18 -2.23 -8.67 -12.66
CA GLU A 18 -1.14 -8.86 -11.70
C GLU A 18 -1.46 -9.95 -10.67
N SER A 19 -0.47 -10.80 -10.37
CA SER A 19 -0.63 -11.87 -9.37
C SER A 19 -0.55 -11.31 -7.96
N GLU A 20 -1.55 -11.62 -7.15
CA GLU A 20 -1.60 -11.32 -5.72
C GLU A 20 -1.49 -12.60 -4.90
N LEU A 21 -0.88 -12.48 -3.72
CA LEU A 21 -0.76 -13.55 -2.73
C LEU A 21 -1.68 -13.26 -1.55
N ALA A 22 -2.45 -14.25 -1.13
CA ALA A 22 -3.11 -14.19 0.17
C ALA A 22 -2.06 -14.38 1.29
N ALA A 23 -2.11 -13.52 2.29
CA ALA A 23 -1.22 -13.55 3.44
C ALA A 23 -1.93 -13.03 4.70
N THR A 24 -1.25 -13.09 5.83
CA THR A 24 -1.67 -12.44 7.07
C THR A 24 -0.68 -11.34 7.41
N MET A 25 -1.20 -10.20 7.82
CA MET A 25 -0.40 -9.08 8.32
C MET A 25 -0.69 -8.85 9.80
N GLN A 26 0.37 -8.68 10.56
CA GLN A 26 0.32 -8.26 11.96
C GLN A 26 1.10 -6.97 12.11
N ILE A 27 0.54 -6.01 12.83
CA ILE A 27 1.18 -4.74 13.14
C ILE A 27 1.26 -4.63 14.66
N ILE A 28 2.47 -4.46 15.16
CA ILE A 28 2.76 -4.14 16.55
C ILE A 28 3.03 -2.64 16.59
N ASP A 29 2.24 -1.93 17.37
CA ASP A 29 2.29 -0.46 17.45
C ASP A 29 1.99 -0.05 18.89
N ASN A 30 3.00 -0.11 19.73
CA ASN A 30 2.94 0.36 21.10
C ASN A 30 3.34 1.83 21.13
N LEU A 31 2.43 2.69 21.58
CA LEU A 31 2.66 4.13 21.62
C LEU A 31 3.60 4.57 22.75
N ASP A 32 3.65 3.79 23.83
CA ASP A 32 4.33 4.20 25.08
C ASP A 32 5.64 3.45 25.35
N THR A 33 5.95 2.41 24.58
CA THR A 33 7.14 1.57 24.79
C THR A 33 7.75 1.12 23.45
N TYR A 34 8.94 0.53 23.51
CA TYR A 34 9.54 -0.12 22.34
C TYR A 34 8.70 -1.32 21.91
N ASN A 35 8.54 -1.47 20.61
CA ASN A 35 7.90 -2.64 20.02
C ASN A 35 8.86 -3.84 20.01
N THR A 36 8.34 -5.01 20.35
CA THR A 36 9.04 -6.29 20.24
C THR A 36 8.20 -7.28 19.45
N VAL A 37 8.84 -8.24 18.80
CA VAL A 37 8.15 -9.29 18.01
C VAL A 37 7.23 -10.19 18.82
N ASN A 38 7.36 -10.16 20.16
CA ASN A 38 6.54 -10.95 21.08
C ASN A 38 5.34 -10.18 21.63
N ASP A 39 5.24 -8.90 21.30
CA ASP A 39 4.12 -8.08 21.77
C ASP A 39 2.84 -8.45 21.04
N LYS A 40 1.72 -8.19 21.71
CA LYS A 40 0.41 -8.40 21.11
C LYS A 40 0.21 -7.44 19.94
N PRO A 41 -0.13 -7.93 18.75
CA PRO A 41 -0.41 -7.05 17.62
C PRO A 41 -1.59 -6.10 17.89
N ALA A 42 -1.41 -4.82 17.57
CA ALA A 42 -2.49 -3.84 17.54
C ALA A 42 -3.48 -4.13 16.39
N VAL A 43 -2.97 -4.65 15.28
CA VAL A 43 -3.76 -5.08 14.12
C VAL A 43 -3.31 -6.49 13.71
N SER A 44 -4.28 -7.38 13.48
CA SER A 44 -4.09 -8.69 12.84
C SER A 44 -5.18 -8.87 11.80
N THR A 45 -4.81 -9.02 10.54
CA THR A 45 -5.78 -9.07 9.43
C THR A 45 -5.26 -9.93 8.28
N SER A 46 -6.18 -10.49 7.52
CA SER A 46 -5.87 -11.08 6.23
C SER A 46 -5.59 -9.99 5.22
N ILE A 47 -4.69 -10.25 4.30
CA ILE A 47 -4.32 -9.33 3.23
C ILE A 47 -4.18 -10.04 1.90
N ARG A 48 -4.31 -9.28 0.82
CA ARG A 48 -3.72 -9.60 -0.49
C ARG A 48 -2.49 -8.72 -0.65
N ILE A 49 -1.39 -9.30 -1.11
CA ILE A 49 -0.12 -8.59 -1.29
C ILE A 49 0.47 -8.91 -2.65
N ARG A 50 0.99 -7.90 -3.33
CA ARG A 50 1.72 -8.05 -4.59
C ARG A 50 2.92 -7.13 -4.66
N VAL A 51 3.92 -7.50 -5.44
CA VAL A 51 5.03 -6.60 -5.75
C VAL A 51 4.51 -5.50 -6.67
N ARG A 52 4.81 -4.24 -6.31
CA ARG A 52 4.41 -3.08 -7.10
C ARG A 52 5.59 -2.30 -7.66
N GLY A 53 5.30 -1.47 -8.65
CA GLY A 53 6.24 -0.58 -9.31
C GLY A 53 6.52 -1.02 -10.74
N ASN A 54 7.14 -0.17 -11.50
CA ASN A 54 7.63 -0.47 -12.85
C ASN A 54 9.09 -0.95 -12.75
N THR A 55 10.07 -0.06 -12.83
CA THR A 55 11.49 -0.38 -12.69
C THR A 55 11.85 -0.90 -11.30
N SER A 56 11.19 -0.40 -10.25
CA SER A 56 11.44 -0.81 -8.86
C SER A 56 11.12 -2.28 -8.54
N ARG A 57 10.41 -2.98 -9.42
CA ARG A 57 10.20 -4.45 -9.31
C ARG A 57 11.51 -5.23 -9.40
N TRP A 58 12.52 -4.67 -10.04
CA TRP A 58 13.82 -5.31 -10.24
C TRP A 58 14.82 -5.06 -9.10
N PHE A 59 14.50 -4.17 -8.17
CA PHE A 59 15.36 -3.90 -7.01
C PHE A 59 15.28 -5.04 -6.00
N ASP A 60 16.37 -5.28 -5.28
CA ASP A 60 16.40 -6.31 -4.22
C ASP A 60 15.38 -6.02 -3.12
N LYS A 61 15.27 -4.77 -2.70
CA LYS A 61 14.24 -4.33 -1.77
C LYS A 61 12.97 -3.94 -2.51
N LYS A 62 11.99 -4.84 -2.50
CA LYS A 62 10.71 -4.67 -3.21
C LYS A 62 9.80 -3.69 -2.49
N SER A 63 8.97 -2.99 -3.26
CA SER A 63 7.77 -2.32 -2.73
C SER A 63 6.56 -3.19 -2.98
N TYR A 64 5.56 -3.09 -2.11
CA TYR A 64 4.36 -3.92 -2.17
C TYR A 64 3.10 -3.06 -2.18
N ALA A 65 2.09 -3.50 -2.93
CA ALA A 65 0.72 -3.11 -2.71
C ALA A 65 0.09 -4.12 -1.73
N VAL A 66 -0.65 -3.62 -0.78
CA VAL A 66 -1.29 -4.41 0.27
C VAL A 66 -2.76 -4.02 0.32
N THR A 67 -3.65 -4.99 0.19
CA THR A 67 -5.09 -4.79 0.36
C THR A 67 -5.55 -5.59 1.58
N THR A 68 -6.15 -4.93 2.55
CA THR A 68 -6.74 -5.62 3.72
C THR A 68 -8.08 -6.23 3.37
N VAL A 69 -8.27 -7.48 3.76
CA VAL A 69 -9.48 -8.25 3.45
C VAL A 69 -10.00 -8.95 4.70
N ASP A 70 -11.26 -9.34 4.66
CA ASP A 70 -11.89 -10.21 5.66
C ASP A 70 -11.60 -11.70 5.38
N GLY A 71 -12.25 -12.58 6.17
CA GLY A 71 -12.09 -14.03 6.03
C GLY A 71 -12.55 -14.60 4.69
N ASP A 72 -13.44 -13.91 3.99
CA ASP A 72 -13.98 -14.30 2.69
C ASP A 72 -13.19 -13.69 1.53
N GLY A 73 -12.19 -12.85 1.83
CA GLY A 73 -11.37 -12.16 0.85
C GLY A 73 -11.99 -10.87 0.31
N THR A 74 -13.10 -10.39 0.91
CA THR A 74 -13.70 -9.10 0.60
C THR A 74 -12.87 -7.98 1.20
N GLU A 75 -12.72 -6.88 0.48
CA GLU A 75 -11.98 -5.70 0.92
C GLU A 75 -12.56 -5.14 2.22
N GLN A 76 -11.71 -4.88 3.18
CA GLN A 76 -12.11 -4.42 4.50
C GLN A 76 -11.24 -3.25 4.95
N ASP A 77 -11.89 -2.11 5.18
CA ASP A 77 -11.22 -0.93 5.69
C ASP A 77 -10.64 -1.18 7.09
N ARG A 78 -9.37 -0.89 7.27
CA ARG A 78 -8.65 -0.99 8.54
C ARG A 78 -7.89 0.29 8.83
N ARG A 79 -7.89 0.71 10.08
CA ARG A 79 -6.96 1.73 10.56
C ARG A 79 -5.59 1.09 10.75
N ILE A 80 -4.57 1.66 10.15
CA ILE A 80 -3.20 1.17 10.25
C ILE A 80 -2.30 2.29 10.77
N MET A 81 -1.59 2.05 11.87
CA MET A 81 -0.59 2.97 12.46
C MET A 81 -1.15 4.39 12.64
N GLY A 82 -2.39 4.51 13.09
CA GLY A 82 -3.08 5.79 13.32
C GLY A 82 -3.59 6.51 12.06
N MET A 83 -3.28 6.01 10.86
CA MET A 83 -3.80 6.54 9.60
C MET A 83 -5.29 6.21 9.41
N GLU A 84 -5.98 6.95 8.56
CA GLU A 84 -7.42 6.78 8.34
C GLU A 84 -7.75 5.40 7.73
N ALA A 85 -8.93 4.87 8.09
CA ALA A 85 -9.35 3.55 7.68
C ALA A 85 -9.50 3.45 6.16
N ALA A 86 -8.85 2.46 5.58
CA ALA A 86 -8.93 2.09 4.17
C ALA A 86 -8.53 0.63 4.00
N HIS A 87 -8.73 0.09 2.80
CA HIS A 87 -8.32 -1.27 2.49
C HIS A 87 -7.03 -1.32 1.66
N ASP A 88 -6.71 -0.27 0.90
CA ASP A 88 -5.53 -0.22 0.05
C ASP A 88 -4.37 0.58 0.66
N TRP A 89 -3.20 -0.04 0.67
CA TRP A 89 -1.98 0.48 1.27
C TRP A 89 -0.78 0.22 0.39
N VAL A 90 0.25 1.03 0.57
CA VAL A 90 1.56 0.83 -0.04
C VAL A 90 2.60 0.59 1.03
N LEU A 91 3.33 -0.51 0.91
CA LEU A 91 4.53 -0.76 1.69
C LEU A 91 5.74 -0.42 0.80
N HIS A 92 6.23 0.81 0.92
CA HIS A 92 7.32 1.31 0.08
C HIS A 92 8.68 0.88 0.63
N GLY A 93 9.45 0.19 -0.20
CA GLY A 93 10.84 -0.19 0.09
C GLY A 93 11.81 0.81 -0.56
N PRO A 94 12.39 1.76 0.19
CA PRO A 94 13.23 2.82 -0.36
C PRO A 94 14.63 2.31 -0.71
N PHE A 95 14.77 1.56 -1.80
CA PHE A 95 16.03 0.91 -2.20
C PHE A 95 17.10 1.92 -2.65
N LEU A 96 16.73 2.87 -3.52
CA LEU A 96 17.67 3.86 -4.06
C LEU A 96 17.93 5.02 -3.09
N ASP A 97 17.00 5.29 -2.20
CA ASP A 97 17.14 6.32 -1.20
C ASP A 97 17.84 5.77 0.05
N LYS A 98 19.15 5.97 0.13
CA LYS A 98 19.96 5.51 1.28
C LYS A 98 19.69 6.28 2.57
N THR A 99 19.02 7.43 2.49
CA THR A 99 18.54 8.18 3.66
C THR A 99 17.26 7.60 4.23
N LEU A 100 16.49 6.83 3.45
CA LEU A 100 15.17 6.28 3.72
C LEU A 100 14.08 7.36 3.92
N MET A 101 14.41 8.63 3.82
CA MET A 101 13.57 9.76 4.28
C MET A 101 12.85 10.50 3.16
N ARG A 102 13.29 10.39 1.89
CA ARG A 102 12.81 11.28 0.82
C ARG A 102 11.31 11.20 0.63
N ASN A 103 10.75 9.99 0.51
CA ASN A 103 9.31 9.83 0.34
C ASN A 103 8.56 10.29 1.59
N TYR A 104 9.08 9.96 2.78
CA TYR A 104 8.49 10.40 4.04
C TYR A 104 8.42 11.93 4.12
N MET A 105 9.53 12.61 3.87
CA MET A 105 9.59 14.07 3.88
C MET A 105 8.71 14.71 2.80
N ALA A 106 8.78 14.19 1.57
CA ALA A 106 8.00 14.73 0.46
C ALA A 106 6.50 14.68 0.75
N MET A 107 5.97 13.56 1.26
CA MET A 107 4.56 13.43 1.58
C MET A 107 4.14 14.34 2.73
N ASN A 108 4.95 14.44 3.81
CA ASN A 108 4.64 15.34 4.92
C ASN A 108 4.67 16.82 4.48
N PHE A 109 5.68 17.24 3.70
CA PHE A 109 5.70 18.61 3.16
C PHE A 109 4.53 18.88 2.21
N SER A 110 4.15 17.91 1.40
CA SER A 110 2.98 18.05 0.53
C SER A 110 1.70 18.23 1.33
N GLY A 111 1.56 17.54 2.46
CA GLY A 111 0.41 17.67 3.35
C GLY A 111 0.25 19.05 3.98
N GLU A 112 1.37 19.80 4.15
CA GLU A 112 1.32 21.18 4.63
C GLU A 112 0.92 22.20 3.54
N LEU A 113 1.02 21.81 2.27
CA LEU A 113 0.83 22.72 1.12
C LEU A 113 -0.41 22.39 0.28
N MET A 114 -0.92 21.18 0.36
CA MET A 114 -2.00 20.66 -0.48
C MET A 114 -3.18 20.21 0.38
N ASP A 115 -4.38 20.24 -0.18
CA ASP A 115 -5.59 19.79 0.51
C ASP A 115 -5.55 18.30 0.87
N PHE A 116 -4.76 17.52 0.15
CA PHE A 116 -4.52 16.10 0.42
C PHE A 116 -3.10 15.70 0.02
N ALA A 117 -2.43 14.99 0.89
CA ALA A 117 -1.28 14.17 0.57
C ALA A 117 -1.39 12.84 1.33
N PRO A 118 -0.88 11.73 0.78
CA PRO A 118 -0.89 10.45 1.49
C PRO A 118 -0.17 10.54 2.84
N ASP A 119 -0.83 10.09 3.89
CA ASP A 119 -0.18 9.88 5.18
C ASP A 119 0.84 8.76 5.09
N VAL A 120 1.94 8.89 5.81
CA VAL A 120 3.07 7.96 5.76
C VAL A 120 3.65 7.69 7.15
N ARG A 121 4.03 6.45 7.40
CA ARG A 121 4.65 6.01 8.67
C ARG A 121 5.83 5.11 8.39
N PHE A 122 6.93 5.31 9.11
CA PHE A 122 8.02 4.33 9.10
C PHE A 122 7.60 3.05 9.82
N CYS A 123 8.03 1.93 9.29
CA CYS A 123 7.88 0.64 9.94
C CYS A 123 9.07 -0.27 9.64
N GLU A 124 9.38 -1.14 10.56
CA GLU A 124 10.25 -2.28 10.35
C GLU A 124 9.43 -3.47 9.88
N VAL A 125 9.95 -4.23 8.94
CA VAL A 125 9.22 -5.33 8.33
C VAL A 125 9.90 -6.66 8.62
N ILE A 126 9.11 -7.64 8.99
CA ILE A 126 9.52 -9.06 9.02
C ILE A 126 8.63 -9.77 8.00
N LEU A 127 9.23 -10.30 6.96
CA LEU A 127 8.54 -10.99 5.88
C LEU A 127 8.94 -12.48 5.88
N ASN A 128 8.00 -13.35 6.24
CA ASN A 128 8.24 -14.79 6.35
C ASN A 128 9.47 -15.14 7.23
N GLY A 129 9.65 -14.43 8.34
CA GLY A 129 10.76 -14.62 9.26
C GLY A 129 12.08 -13.94 8.87
N ALA A 130 12.19 -13.37 7.67
CA ALA A 130 13.33 -12.56 7.26
C ALA A 130 13.10 -11.07 7.57
N TYR A 131 14.16 -10.36 7.91
CA TYR A 131 14.12 -8.91 8.20
C TYR A 131 14.68 -8.09 7.01
N PRO A 132 13.84 -7.62 6.08
CA PRO A 132 14.26 -6.75 4.98
C PRO A 132 14.50 -5.29 5.39
N GLY A 133 14.37 -4.97 6.67
CA GLY A 133 14.68 -3.65 7.23
C GLY A 133 13.51 -2.67 7.23
N VAL A 134 13.84 -1.37 7.20
CA VAL A 134 12.88 -0.26 7.32
C VAL A 134 12.14 -0.03 6.01
N TYR A 135 10.83 0.13 6.11
CA TYR A 135 9.91 0.49 5.04
C TYR A 135 9.11 1.75 5.41
N VAL A 136 8.37 2.26 4.46
CA VAL A 136 7.38 3.31 4.69
C VAL A 136 6.01 2.75 4.32
N MET A 137 5.13 2.61 5.32
CA MET A 137 3.72 2.36 5.10
C MET A 137 3.07 3.65 4.65
N MET A 138 2.32 3.61 3.55
CA MET A 138 1.77 4.79 2.90
C MET A 138 0.33 4.56 2.52
N GLU A 139 -0.44 5.62 2.57
CA GLU A 139 -1.76 5.67 1.97
C GLU A 139 -1.70 5.65 0.45
N THR A 140 -2.75 5.14 -0.19
CA THR A 140 -2.96 5.28 -1.63
C THR A 140 -3.73 6.55 -1.94
N ILE A 141 -3.56 7.09 -3.15
CA ILE A 141 -4.42 8.17 -3.65
C ILE A 141 -5.70 7.52 -4.15
N SER A 142 -6.75 7.65 -3.37
CA SER A 142 -8.06 7.08 -3.67
C SER A 142 -9.17 8.01 -3.18
N ARG A 143 -10.37 7.83 -3.70
CA ARG A 143 -11.51 8.59 -3.23
C ARG A 143 -12.01 8.04 -1.89
N GLY A 144 -12.16 8.89 -0.90
CA GLY A 144 -12.68 8.53 0.41
C GLY A 144 -12.64 9.71 1.36
N LYS A 145 -13.42 9.62 2.45
CA LYS A 145 -13.49 10.71 3.44
C LYS A 145 -12.15 10.96 4.14
N GLY A 146 -11.37 9.92 4.34
CA GLY A 146 -10.02 10.01 4.92
C GLY A 146 -8.91 10.04 3.87
N ARG A 147 -9.24 10.21 2.60
CA ARG A 147 -8.36 10.29 1.45
C ARG A 147 -8.73 11.54 0.64
N VAL A 148 -8.82 11.43 -0.69
CA VAL A 148 -9.33 12.53 -1.51
C VAL A 148 -10.85 12.59 -1.38
N ASP A 149 -11.35 13.55 -0.61
CA ASP A 149 -12.78 13.72 -0.30
C ASP A 149 -13.49 14.45 -1.43
N ILE A 150 -13.80 13.72 -2.49
CA ILE A 150 -14.53 14.20 -3.66
C ILE A 150 -15.86 13.48 -3.84
N ALA A 151 -16.81 14.17 -4.45
CA ALA A 151 -18.16 13.65 -4.68
C ALA A 151 -18.15 12.34 -5.49
N ARG A 152 -19.03 11.41 -5.12
CA ARG A 152 -19.28 10.24 -5.97
C ARG A 152 -19.91 10.67 -7.29
N PRO A 153 -19.61 9.98 -8.40
CA PRO A 153 -20.32 10.20 -9.65
C PRO A 153 -21.84 10.12 -9.45
N ASN A 154 -22.53 11.14 -9.86
CA ASN A 154 -23.99 11.19 -9.84
C ASN A 154 -24.51 11.53 -11.25
N LEU A 155 -24.84 10.49 -11.99
CA LEU A 155 -25.29 10.62 -13.38
C LEU A 155 -26.61 11.38 -13.50
N THR A 156 -27.47 11.37 -12.45
CA THR A 156 -28.74 12.11 -12.46
C THR A 156 -28.53 13.61 -12.29
N LYS A 157 -27.49 14.01 -11.59
CA LYS A 157 -27.20 15.44 -11.31
C LYS A 157 -26.10 16.01 -12.20
N ASN A 158 -25.52 15.22 -13.10
CA ASN A 158 -24.35 15.56 -13.93
C ASN A 158 -23.19 16.18 -13.09
N VAL A 159 -23.04 15.73 -11.84
CA VAL A 159 -22.00 16.17 -10.93
C VAL A 159 -21.14 14.97 -10.59
N THR A 160 -19.83 15.12 -10.76
CA THR A 160 -18.86 14.11 -10.36
C THR A 160 -17.57 14.78 -9.90
N GLY A 161 -16.94 14.18 -8.86
CA GLY A 161 -15.53 14.43 -8.58
C GLY A 161 -14.71 13.43 -9.40
N TYR A 162 -13.50 13.83 -9.77
CA TYR A 162 -12.57 12.94 -10.47
C TYR A 162 -11.13 13.20 -9.97
N ILE A 163 -10.32 12.15 -10.07
CA ILE A 163 -8.87 12.21 -9.86
C ILE A 163 -8.24 12.01 -11.24
N VAL A 164 -7.33 12.89 -11.61
CA VAL A 164 -6.56 12.76 -12.85
C VAL A 164 -5.18 12.22 -12.49
N GLU A 165 -4.81 11.11 -13.10
CA GLU A 165 -3.49 10.52 -12.99
C GLU A 165 -2.73 10.74 -14.30
N ILE A 166 -1.50 11.23 -14.20
CA ILE A 166 -0.57 11.32 -15.32
C ILE A 166 0.48 10.25 -15.06
N ASP A 167 0.31 9.10 -15.70
CA ASP A 167 1.19 7.96 -15.55
C ASP A 167 2.00 7.71 -16.82
N ASN A 168 2.84 6.69 -16.78
CA ASN A 168 3.71 6.33 -17.90
C ASN A 168 2.88 5.85 -19.10
N ALA A 169 2.99 6.55 -20.23
CA ALA A 169 2.26 6.27 -21.47
C ALA A 169 2.59 4.89 -22.11
N THR A 170 3.53 4.13 -21.58
CA THR A 170 3.90 2.80 -22.12
C THR A 170 2.79 1.76 -22.00
N SER A 171 1.78 2.00 -21.19
CA SER A 171 0.60 1.14 -21.06
C SER A 171 -0.56 1.52 -21.99
N LEU A 172 -0.49 2.67 -22.65
CA LEU A 172 -1.51 3.09 -23.60
C LEU A 172 -1.25 2.50 -24.98
N PRO A 173 -2.28 2.01 -25.69
CA PRO A 173 -2.13 1.63 -27.08
C PRO A 173 -1.74 2.86 -27.90
N VAL A 174 -0.81 2.70 -28.86
CA VAL A 174 -0.31 3.79 -29.73
C VAL A 174 -1.44 4.56 -30.43
N SER A 175 -2.60 3.92 -30.59
CA SER A 175 -3.81 4.54 -31.15
C SER A 175 -4.52 5.53 -30.20
N ALA A 176 -4.08 5.63 -28.95
CA ALA A 176 -4.63 6.56 -27.95
C ALA A 176 -3.75 7.82 -27.75
N LEU A 177 -2.62 7.90 -28.45
CA LEU A 177 -1.73 9.05 -28.55
C LEU A 177 -1.93 9.74 -29.89
#